data_f95b0061a3cf3175bebdb98542d45121
#
_entry.id   f95b0061a3cf3175bebdb98542d45121
#
_cell.length_a   1.000
_cell.length_b   1.000
_cell.length_c   1.000
_cell.angle_alpha   90.00
_cell.angle_beta   90.00
_cell.angle_gamma   90.00
#
_symmetry.space_group_name_H-M   'P 1'
#
loop_
_entity.id
_entity.type
_entity.pdbx_description
1 polymer ?
#
loop_
_entity_poly.entity_id
_entity_poly.type
_entity_poly.pdbx_seq_one_letter_code
_entity_poly.pdbx_strand_id
1 'polypeptide(L)'
;MSDESKKLTRKLYAWEVEEFTPLFGNTLHYDKIRIHESTSWPDTIDRLGRKLKGMPPPTKVLHNAMTLGNHCYFPVRLPELLVPLGHPDSYKLDWLVHELTHCWQFQHIGWKYLLKALRAQFRDKENAYEYGGAEGLIKSRQKNIIFKQFNPEQQGNIVQAYYLRKRKQLDVVPWEPYIDDLKGTA
;
A
#
# COMPACT_ATOMS: atom_id res chain seq x y z
N MET A 1 -20.30 -1.71 23.76
CA MET A 1 -19.54 -0.66 23.05
C MET A 1 -18.09 -1.10 23.02
N SER A 2 -17.62 -1.61 21.89
CA SER A 2 -16.24 -2.08 21.72
C SER A 2 -15.28 -0.91 21.76
N ASP A 3 -14.17 -1.11 22.46
CA ASP A 3 -13.09 -0.12 22.70
C ASP A 3 -12.31 0.18 21.40
N GLU A 4 -13.01 0.68 20.36
CA GLU A 4 -12.42 1.00 19.04
C GLU A 4 -11.45 2.19 19.08
N SER A 5 -11.42 2.96 20.17
CA SER A 5 -10.61 4.18 20.27
C SER A 5 -9.20 3.95 20.82
N LYS A 6 -8.90 2.75 21.32
CA LYS A 6 -7.60 2.44 21.91
C LYS A 6 -6.58 2.16 20.82
N LYS A 7 -5.52 2.97 20.76
CA LYS A 7 -4.39 2.75 19.84
C LYS A 7 -3.80 1.36 20.08
N LEU A 8 -3.64 0.59 19.01
CA LEU A 8 -3.06 -0.75 19.06
C LEU A 8 -1.84 -0.80 18.16
N THR A 9 -0.77 -1.37 18.68
CA THR A 9 0.43 -1.70 17.88
C THR A 9 0.62 -3.20 17.94
N ARG A 10 0.71 -3.84 16.77
CA ARG A 10 0.87 -5.29 16.66
C ARG A 10 1.82 -5.68 15.52
N LYS A 11 2.27 -6.92 15.51
CA LYS A 11 2.81 -7.58 14.33
C LYS A 11 1.68 -7.96 13.37
N LEU A 12 2.04 -8.39 12.17
CA LEU A 12 1.09 -9.07 11.30
C LEU A 12 0.57 -10.35 11.98
N TYR A 13 -0.70 -10.63 11.80
CA TYR A 13 -1.29 -11.92 12.18
C TYR A 13 -0.75 -13.04 11.27
N ALA A 14 -0.77 -14.27 11.75
CA ALA A 14 -0.29 -15.40 10.96
C ALA A 14 -1.05 -15.55 9.63
N TRP A 15 -2.37 -15.34 9.64
CA TRP A 15 -3.19 -15.38 8.44
C TRP A 15 -2.87 -14.24 7.45
N GLU A 16 -2.47 -13.05 7.93
CA GLU A 16 -2.03 -11.95 7.05
C GLU A 16 -0.73 -12.30 6.34
N VAL A 17 0.20 -12.92 7.04
CA VAL A 17 1.45 -13.42 6.44
C VAL A 17 1.15 -14.51 5.39
N GLU A 18 0.29 -15.46 5.72
CA GLU A 18 -0.13 -16.53 4.80
C GLU A 18 -0.82 -15.96 3.56
N GLU A 19 -1.76 -15.04 3.73
CA GLU A 19 -2.53 -14.40 2.66
C GLU A 19 -1.64 -13.59 1.71
N PHE A 20 -0.63 -12.90 2.22
CA PHE A 20 0.19 -12.00 1.41
C PHE A 20 1.51 -12.61 0.93
N THR A 21 1.92 -13.76 1.44
CA THR A 21 3.11 -14.49 0.94
C THR A 21 3.04 -14.79 -0.57
N PRO A 22 1.91 -15.14 -1.18
CA PRO A 22 1.84 -15.30 -2.63
C PRO A 22 2.16 -14.05 -3.44
N LEU A 23 2.03 -12.85 -2.86
CA LEU A 23 2.33 -11.57 -3.50
C LEU A 23 3.80 -11.21 -3.41
N PHE A 24 4.38 -11.30 -2.22
CA PHE A 24 5.73 -10.80 -1.93
C PHE A 24 6.79 -11.91 -1.81
N GLY A 25 6.36 -13.16 -1.69
CA GLY A 25 7.28 -14.28 -1.46
C GLY A 25 8.13 -14.06 -0.20
N ASN A 26 9.42 -14.43 -0.30
CA ASN A 26 10.42 -14.24 0.76
C ASN A 26 11.11 -12.87 0.68
N THR A 27 10.71 -12.01 -0.24
CA THR A 27 11.33 -10.69 -0.44
C THR A 27 10.86 -9.65 0.57
N LEU A 28 9.76 -9.91 1.28
CA LEU A 28 9.26 -9.06 2.36
C LEU A 28 9.57 -9.69 3.72
N HIS A 29 10.31 -8.98 4.57
CA HIS A 29 10.57 -9.40 5.95
C HIS A 29 9.39 -9.06 6.85
N TYR A 30 8.40 -9.94 6.91
CA TYR A 30 7.13 -9.75 7.66
C TYR A 30 7.35 -9.56 9.17
N ASP A 31 8.36 -10.22 9.74
CA ASP A 31 8.72 -10.15 11.16
C ASP A 31 9.12 -8.73 11.63
N LYS A 32 9.63 -7.91 10.71
CA LYS A 32 10.04 -6.53 10.96
C LYS A 32 8.86 -5.56 10.93
N ILE A 33 7.72 -5.93 10.36
CA ILE A 33 6.59 -5.04 10.14
C ILE A 33 5.81 -4.82 11.44
N ARG A 34 5.35 -3.59 11.64
CA ARG A 34 4.48 -3.17 12.75
C ARG A 34 3.28 -2.45 12.21
N ILE A 35 2.11 -2.90 12.64
CA ILE A 35 0.82 -2.32 12.30
C ILE A 35 0.38 -1.46 13.48
N HIS A 36 0.09 -0.20 13.22
CA HIS A 36 -0.45 0.76 14.17
C HIS A 36 -1.88 1.10 13.77
N GLU A 37 -2.83 0.72 14.59
CA GLU A 37 -4.26 0.88 14.33
C GLU A 37 -4.87 1.99 15.20
N SER A 38 -6.00 2.54 14.76
CA SER A 38 -6.72 3.64 15.41
C SER A 38 -5.81 4.85 15.69
N THR A 39 -4.97 5.20 14.73
CA THR A 39 -4.03 6.31 14.86
C THR A 39 -4.43 7.49 13.97
N SER A 40 -4.43 8.70 14.54
CA SER A 40 -4.65 9.96 13.80
C SER A 40 -3.38 10.57 13.21
N TRP A 41 -2.25 9.87 13.30
CA TRP A 41 -0.96 10.40 12.89
C TRP A 41 -0.87 10.72 11.39
N PRO A 42 -1.39 9.89 10.46
CA PRO A 42 -1.44 10.22 9.04
C PRO A 42 -2.19 11.53 8.76
N ASP A 43 -3.34 11.73 9.41
CA ASP A 43 -4.14 12.96 9.28
C ASP A 43 -3.39 14.20 9.81
N THR A 44 -2.59 14.02 10.86
CA THR A 44 -1.78 15.11 11.44
C THR A 44 -0.68 15.56 10.48
N ILE A 45 -0.03 14.61 9.79
CA ILE A 45 1.01 14.92 8.78
C ILE A 45 0.39 15.60 7.56
N ASP A 46 -0.75 15.13 7.06
CA ASP A 46 -1.45 15.79 5.94
C ASP A 46 -1.84 17.23 6.31
N ARG A 47 -2.41 17.45 7.49
CA ARG A 47 -2.73 18.79 8.01
C ARG A 47 -1.51 19.69 8.10
N LEU A 48 -0.39 19.18 8.61
CA LEU A 48 0.84 19.95 8.71
C LEU A 48 1.40 20.30 7.33
N GLY A 49 1.42 19.35 6.42
CA GLY A 49 1.85 19.56 5.03
C GLY A 49 0.99 20.60 4.31
N ARG A 50 -0.34 20.58 4.50
CA ARG A 50 -1.27 21.58 3.96
C ARG A 50 -1.03 22.96 4.57
N LYS A 51 -0.86 23.06 5.89
CA LYS A 51 -0.57 24.31 6.59
C LYS A 51 0.71 24.95 6.08
N LEU A 52 1.77 24.18 5.88
CA LEU A 52 3.05 24.67 5.33
C LEU A 52 2.90 25.18 3.90
N LYS A 53 1.91 24.71 3.14
CA LYS A 53 1.62 25.14 1.76
C LYS A 53 0.58 26.27 1.68
N GLY A 54 0.08 26.80 2.81
CA GLY A 54 -0.98 27.80 2.82
C GLY A 54 -2.33 27.28 2.29
N MET A 55 -2.53 25.94 2.25
CA MET A 55 -3.76 25.32 1.79
C MET A 55 -4.77 25.25 2.93
N PRO A 56 -6.09 25.41 2.66
CA PRO A 56 -7.12 25.23 3.68
C PRO A 56 -7.12 23.79 4.22
N PRO A 57 -7.61 23.59 5.46
CA PRO A 57 -7.78 22.25 6.01
C PRO A 57 -8.70 21.43 5.10
N PRO A 58 -8.52 20.09 5.04
CA PRO A 58 -9.34 19.24 4.19
C PRO A 58 -10.80 19.33 4.65
N THR A 59 -11.72 19.51 3.73
CA THR A 59 -13.16 19.56 3.98
C THR A 59 -13.76 18.19 4.36
N LYS A 60 -13.01 17.11 4.09
CA LYS A 60 -13.28 15.76 4.58
C LYS A 60 -12.03 15.26 5.29
N VAL A 61 -12.21 14.62 6.44
CA VAL A 61 -11.12 13.87 7.08
C VAL A 61 -10.83 12.67 6.17
N LEU A 62 -9.76 12.81 5.38
CA LEU A 62 -9.26 11.69 4.57
C LEU A 62 -8.56 10.75 5.54
N HIS A 63 -9.24 9.69 5.93
CA HIS A 63 -8.63 8.60 6.70
C HIS A 63 -7.68 7.82 5.78
N ASN A 64 -6.49 8.37 5.54
CA ASN A 64 -5.48 7.69 4.74
C ASN A 64 -4.59 6.84 5.64
N ALA A 65 -4.25 5.63 5.18
CA ALA A 65 -3.15 4.89 5.75
C ALA A 65 -1.81 5.52 5.33
N MET A 66 -0.74 5.18 6.04
CA MET A 66 0.61 5.66 5.72
C MET A 66 1.64 4.67 6.20
N THR A 67 2.69 4.47 5.42
CA THR A 67 3.85 3.67 5.82
C THR A 67 5.08 4.52 6.02
N LEU A 68 5.77 4.30 7.15
CA LEU A 68 7.07 4.88 7.44
C LEU A 68 8.06 3.77 7.82
N GLY A 69 8.94 3.43 6.90
CA GLY A 69 9.85 2.29 7.09
C GLY A 69 9.10 0.96 7.12
N ASN A 70 9.20 0.25 8.23
CA ASN A 70 8.47 -1.00 8.49
C ASN A 70 7.20 -0.77 9.34
N HIS A 71 6.73 0.45 9.48
CA HIS A 71 5.58 0.80 10.31
C HIS A 71 4.44 1.31 9.44
N CYS A 72 3.32 0.56 9.42
CA CYS A 72 2.09 0.93 8.73
C CYS A 72 1.11 1.53 9.74
N TYR A 73 0.56 2.70 9.46
CA TYR A 73 -0.35 3.45 10.32
C TYR A 73 -1.72 3.51 9.68
N PHE A 74 -2.74 3.01 10.38
CA PHE A 74 -4.12 2.98 9.93
C PHE A 74 -4.99 3.83 10.87
N PRO A 75 -5.89 4.66 10.34
CA PRO A 75 -6.82 5.45 11.15
C PRO A 75 -7.94 4.59 11.77
N VAL A 76 -8.07 3.35 11.33
CA VAL A 76 -9.10 2.38 11.73
C VAL A 76 -8.48 1.09 12.24
N ARG A 77 -9.30 0.22 12.84
CA ARG A 77 -8.94 -1.17 13.11
C ARG A 77 -9.01 -2.01 11.85
N LEU A 78 -7.99 -2.84 11.63
CA LEU A 78 -8.00 -3.86 10.60
C LEU A 78 -8.73 -5.11 11.11
N PRO A 79 -9.25 -5.96 10.21
CA PRO A 79 -9.87 -7.22 10.60
C PRO A 79 -8.90 -8.13 11.36
N GLU A 80 -9.37 -8.77 12.41
CA GLU A 80 -8.57 -9.76 13.17
C GLU A 80 -8.50 -11.12 12.46
N LEU A 81 -9.44 -11.36 11.55
CA LEU A 81 -9.53 -12.57 10.72
C LEU A 81 -9.72 -12.19 9.26
N LEU A 82 -9.37 -13.11 8.36
CA LEU A 82 -9.62 -12.93 6.93
C LEU A 82 -11.14 -12.79 6.67
N VAL A 83 -11.51 -11.64 6.11
CA VAL A 83 -12.92 -11.35 5.79
C VAL A 83 -13.22 -11.72 4.34
N PRO A 84 -14.44 -12.25 4.04
CA PRO A 84 -14.82 -12.59 2.68
C PRO A 84 -15.01 -11.33 1.81
N LEU A 85 -15.01 -11.55 0.50
CA LEU A 85 -15.40 -10.50 -0.45
C LEU A 85 -16.84 -10.05 -0.16
N GLY A 86 -17.08 -8.72 -0.29
CA GLY A 86 -18.38 -8.14 0.04
C GLY A 86 -18.59 -7.81 1.51
N HIS A 87 -17.71 -8.26 2.40
CA HIS A 87 -17.71 -7.78 3.78
C HIS A 87 -17.38 -6.28 3.83
N PRO A 88 -18.03 -5.46 4.68
CA PRO A 88 -17.77 -4.03 4.78
C PRO A 88 -16.29 -3.68 4.98
N ASP A 89 -15.53 -4.54 5.66
CA ASP A 89 -14.12 -4.34 5.96
C ASP A 89 -13.16 -4.92 4.91
N SER A 90 -13.66 -5.50 3.81
CA SER A 90 -12.78 -6.11 2.79
C SER A 90 -11.80 -5.11 2.16
N TYR A 91 -12.21 -3.85 2.03
CA TYR A 91 -11.33 -2.78 1.50
C TYR A 91 -10.11 -2.51 2.38
N LYS A 92 -10.17 -2.84 3.68
CA LYS A 92 -9.05 -2.65 4.61
C LYS A 92 -7.88 -3.59 4.29
N LEU A 93 -8.18 -4.76 3.70
CA LEU A 93 -7.15 -5.69 3.22
C LEU A 93 -6.44 -5.13 1.98
N ASP A 94 -7.20 -4.49 1.08
CA ASP A 94 -6.63 -3.83 -0.10
C ASP A 94 -5.68 -2.69 0.34
N TRP A 95 -6.07 -1.95 1.36
CA TRP A 95 -5.23 -0.94 2.00
C TRP A 95 -3.95 -1.54 2.58
N LEU A 96 -4.10 -2.63 3.36
CA LEU A 96 -2.95 -3.29 3.97
C LEU A 96 -1.94 -3.75 2.92
N VAL A 97 -2.39 -4.32 1.80
CA VAL A 97 -1.51 -4.74 0.69
C VAL A 97 -0.74 -3.55 0.11
N HIS A 98 -1.40 -2.41 -0.07
CA HIS A 98 -0.75 -1.19 -0.55
C HIS A 98 0.38 -0.75 0.41
N GLU A 99 0.08 -0.67 1.71
CA GLU A 99 1.05 -0.28 2.74
C GLU A 99 2.19 -1.30 2.90
N LEU A 100 1.92 -2.60 2.75
CA LEU A 100 2.95 -3.63 2.73
C LEU A 100 3.90 -3.48 1.53
N THR A 101 3.40 -2.99 0.39
CA THR A 101 4.27 -2.67 -0.76
C THR A 101 5.24 -1.54 -0.41
N HIS A 102 4.82 -0.55 0.37
CA HIS A 102 5.72 0.49 0.87
C HIS A 102 6.75 -0.05 1.87
N CYS A 103 6.38 -1.01 2.72
CA CYS A 103 7.36 -1.72 3.56
C CYS A 103 8.39 -2.47 2.71
N TRP A 104 7.95 -3.18 1.67
CA TRP A 104 8.83 -3.85 0.72
C TRP A 104 9.81 -2.88 0.05
N GLN A 105 9.32 -1.76 -0.44
CA GLN A 105 10.15 -0.70 -1.03
C GLN A 105 11.20 -0.19 -0.03
N PHE A 106 10.79 0.06 1.22
CA PHE A 106 11.72 0.49 2.25
C PHE A 106 12.83 -0.56 2.52
N GLN A 107 12.46 -1.84 2.59
CA GLN A 107 13.40 -2.92 2.84
C GLN A 107 14.43 -3.11 1.71
N HIS A 108 14.08 -2.76 0.45
CA HIS A 108 14.95 -2.91 -0.71
C HIS A 108 15.70 -1.63 -1.11
N ILE A 109 15.11 -0.47 -0.87
CA ILE A 109 15.64 0.82 -1.35
C ILE A 109 16.01 1.75 -0.18
N GLY A 110 15.52 1.44 1.03
CA GLY A 110 15.74 2.25 2.23
C GLY A 110 15.04 3.62 2.16
N TRP A 111 15.55 4.61 2.88
CA TRP A 111 14.95 5.95 2.96
C TRP A 111 14.90 6.69 1.62
N LYS A 112 15.65 6.25 0.61
CA LYS A 112 15.61 6.84 -0.73
C LYS A 112 14.22 6.70 -1.37
N TYR A 113 13.47 5.62 -1.05
CA TYR A 113 12.12 5.45 -1.56
C TYR A 113 11.17 6.51 -1.03
N LEU A 114 11.25 6.81 0.29
CA LEU A 114 10.38 7.81 0.92
C LEU A 114 10.56 9.19 0.27
N LEU A 115 11.81 9.59 0.02
CA LEU A 115 12.10 10.84 -0.69
C LEU A 115 11.57 10.82 -2.13
N LYS A 116 11.60 9.67 -2.79
CA LYS A 116 11.08 9.51 -4.15
C LYS A 116 9.55 9.57 -4.17
N ALA A 117 8.87 8.89 -3.22
CA ALA A 117 7.42 8.94 -3.03
C ALA A 117 6.94 10.36 -2.72
N LEU A 118 7.57 11.03 -1.77
CA LEU A 118 7.29 12.42 -1.44
C LEU A 118 7.45 13.34 -2.66
N ARG A 119 8.53 13.19 -3.44
CA ARG A 119 8.74 13.98 -4.66
C ARG A 119 7.67 13.71 -5.72
N ALA A 120 7.24 12.45 -5.89
CA ALA A 120 6.19 12.09 -6.83
C ALA A 120 4.84 12.68 -6.42
N GLN A 121 4.46 12.58 -5.15
CA GLN A 121 3.26 13.22 -4.60
C GLN A 121 3.27 14.76 -4.72
N PHE A 122 4.45 15.38 -4.63
CA PHE A 122 4.60 16.83 -4.77
C PHE A 122 4.54 17.32 -6.23
N ARG A 123 4.94 16.47 -7.17
CA ARG A 123 5.12 16.86 -8.58
C ARG A 123 3.89 16.59 -9.44
N ASP A 124 3.15 15.49 -9.15
CA ASP A 124 2.07 14.99 -10.00
C ASP A 124 0.91 14.49 -9.15
N LYS A 125 0.19 15.41 -8.51
CA LYS A 125 -0.85 15.08 -7.51
C LYS A 125 -1.96 14.18 -8.04
N GLU A 126 -2.36 14.29 -9.30
CA GLU A 126 -3.47 13.53 -9.90
C GLU A 126 -2.99 12.27 -10.62
N ASN A 127 -1.80 12.29 -11.21
CA ASN A 127 -1.27 11.17 -12.02
C ASN A 127 -0.31 10.26 -11.24
N ALA A 128 0.08 10.63 -10.00
CA ALA A 128 1.07 9.86 -9.23
C ALA A 128 0.63 8.40 -8.97
N TYR A 129 -0.66 8.15 -8.94
CA TYR A 129 -1.27 6.86 -8.67
C TYR A 129 -1.64 6.06 -9.92
N GLU A 130 -1.66 6.73 -11.09
CA GLU A 130 -2.13 6.11 -12.32
C GLU A 130 -1.02 5.39 -13.07
N TYR A 131 -1.20 4.10 -13.31
CA TYR A 131 -0.32 3.27 -14.13
C TYR A 131 -1.00 2.80 -15.44
N GLY A 132 -2.23 3.26 -15.70
CA GLY A 132 -3.00 2.96 -16.91
C GLY A 132 -3.73 1.63 -16.90
N GLY A 133 -3.88 0.98 -15.74
CA GLY A 133 -4.59 -0.29 -15.61
C GLY A 133 -3.99 -1.41 -16.44
N ALA A 134 -4.81 -2.36 -16.89
CA ALA A 134 -4.38 -3.51 -17.72
C ALA A 134 -3.66 -3.08 -19.00
N GLU A 135 -4.25 -2.16 -19.75
CA GLU A 135 -3.66 -1.67 -21.02
C GLU A 135 -2.33 -0.95 -20.78
N GLY A 136 -2.24 -0.14 -19.73
CA GLY A 136 -1.01 0.55 -19.34
C GLY A 136 0.11 -0.43 -19.00
N LEU A 137 -0.19 -1.51 -18.27
CA LEU A 137 0.75 -2.56 -17.94
C LEU A 137 1.24 -3.32 -19.19
N ILE A 138 0.31 -3.71 -20.08
CA ILE A 138 0.67 -4.38 -21.36
C ILE A 138 1.60 -3.48 -22.20
N LYS A 139 1.24 -2.20 -22.39
CA LYS A 139 2.07 -1.23 -23.13
C LYS A 139 3.43 -1.00 -22.47
N SER A 140 3.47 -0.97 -21.15
CA SER A 140 4.72 -0.82 -20.38
C SER A 140 5.62 -2.03 -20.55
N ARG A 141 5.07 -3.25 -20.51
CA ARG A 141 5.84 -4.49 -20.71
C ARG A 141 6.41 -4.60 -22.12
N GLN A 142 5.66 -4.18 -23.14
CA GLN A 142 6.16 -4.09 -24.52
C GLN A 142 7.37 -3.16 -24.66
N LYS A 143 7.49 -2.16 -23.77
CA LYS A 143 8.64 -1.25 -23.68
C LYS A 143 9.73 -1.74 -22.72
N ASN A 144 9.66 -2.98 -22.24
CA ASN A 144 10.55 -3.56 -21.24
C ASN A 144 10.59 -2.81 -19.92
N ILE A 145 9.50 -2.12 -19.55
CA ILE A 145 9.38 -1.47 -18.24
C ILE A 145 9.07 -2.55 -17.21
N ILE A 146 9.93 -2.67 -16.20
CA ILE A 146 9.82 -3.59 -15.07
C ILE A 146 9.20 -2.91 -13.85
N PHE A 147 8.77 -3.69 -12.85
CA PHE A 147 8.11 -3.19 -11.64
C PHE A 147 8.84 -2.03 -10.94
N LYS A 148 10.16 -2.14 -10.78
CA LYS A 148 11.00 -1.13 -10.12
C LYS A 148 11.06 0.23 -10.82
N GLN A 149 10.63 0.31 -12.08
CA GLN A 149 10.63 1.56 -12.86
C GLN A 149 9.36 2.39 -12.66
N PHE A 150 8.30 1.79 -12.15
CA PHE A 150 7.13 2.55 -11.69
C PHE A 150 7.48 3.37 -10.44
N ASN A 151 6.76 4.48 -10.25
CA ASN A 151 6.91 5.24 -9.01
C ASN A 151 6.34 4.45 -7.81
N PRO A 152 6.68 4.81 -6.56
CA PRO A 152 6.28 4.06 -5.39
C PRO A 152 4.76 3.88 -5.23
N GLU A 153 3.96 4.90 -5.54
CA GLU A 153 2.50 4.83 -5.44
C GLU A 153 1.90 3.93 -6.54
N GLN A 154 2.41 4.03 -7.76
CA GLN A 154 2.02 3.13 -8.85
C GLN A 154 2.33 1.67 -8.50
N GLN A 155 3.48 1.40 -7.89
CA GLN A 155 3.83 0.06 -7.42
C GLN A 155 2.82 -0.45 -6.38
N GLY A 156 2.46 0.37 -5.40
CA GLY A 156 1.42 0.06 -4.42
C GLY A 156 0.10 -0.29 -5.08
N ASN A 157 -0.34 0.54 -6.03
CA ASN A 157 -1.60 0.34 -6.75
C ASN A 157 -1.57 -0.90 -7.67
N ILE A 158 -0.44 -1.24 -8.29
CA ILE A 158 -0.29 -2.45 -9.11
C ILE A 158 -0.49 -3.70 -8.24
N VAL A 159 0.18 -3.78 -7.08
CA VAL A 159 0.07 -4.93 -6.17
C VAL A 159 -1.32 -5.02 -5.56
N GLN A 160 -1.88 -3.89 -5.13
CA GLN A 160 -3.25 -3.80 -4.61
C GLN A 160 -4.28 -4.26 -5.64
N ALA A 161 -4.18 -3.77 -6.89
CA ALA A 161 -5.10 -4.15 -7.96
C ALA A 161 -4.99 -5.65 -8.30
N TYR A 162 -3.77 -6.20 -8.36
CA TYR A 162 -3.55 -7.63 -8.54
C TYR A 162 -4.25 -8.44 -7.45
N TYR A 163 -4.01 -8.10 -6.18
CA TYR A 163 -4.61 -8.76 -5.03
C TYR A 163 -6.14 -8.75 -5.10
N LEU A 164 -6.72 -7.58 -5.28
CA LEU A 164 -8.17 -7.42 -5.37
C LEU A 164 -8.78 -8.22 -6.53
N ARG A 165 -8.15 -8.19 -7.70
CA ARG A 165 -8.60 -8.93 -8.89
C ARG A 165 -8.51 -10.44 -8.66
N LYS A 166 -7.40 -10.92 -8.06
CA LYS A 166 -7.22 -12.33 -7.73
C LYS A 166 -8.30 -12.82 -6.76
N ARG A 167 -8.59 -12.08 -5.72
CA ARG A 167 -9.68 -12.38 -4.80
C ARG A 167 -11.05 -12.44 -5.49
N LYS A 168 -11.28 -11.54 -6.45
CA LYS A 168 -12.52 -11.49 -7.26
C LYS A 168 -12.54 -12.50 -8.42
N GLN A 169 -11.54 -13.34 -8.58
CA GLN A 169 -11.38 -14.29 -9.68
C GLN A 169 -11.47 -13.62 -11.06
N LEU A 170 -10.98 -12.39 -11.16
CA LEU A 170 -10.87 -11.62 -12.40
C LEU A 170 -9.52 -11.88 -13.07
N ASP A 171 -9.44 -11.58 -14.38
CA ASP A 171 -8.19 -11.66 -15.13
C ASP A 171 -7.07 -10.84 -14.49
N VAL A 172 -5.94 -11.49 -14.24
CA VAL A 172 -4.73 -10.92 -13.61
C VAL A 172 -3.50 -10.97 -14.51
N VAL A 173 -3.62 -11.57 -15.69
CA VAL A 173 -2.50 -11.79 -16.64
C VAL A 173 -1.66 -10.53 -16.88
N PRO A 174 -2.23 -9.32 -17.08
CA PRO A 174 -1.42 -8.11 -17.25
C PRO A 174 -0.56 -7.72 -16.05
N TRP A 175 -0.92 -8.15 -14.82
CA TRP A 175 -0.22 -7.84 -13.57
C TRP A 175 0.85 -8.87 -13.22
N GLU A 176 0.66 -10.15 -13.61
CA GLU A 176 1.55 -11.26 -13.22
C GLU A 176 3.03 -10.97 -13.47
N PRO A 177 3.46 -10.45 -14.64
CA PRO A 177 4.87 -10.16 -14.89
C PRO A 177 5.49 -9.18 -13.87
N TYR A 178 4.70 -8.27 -13.33
CA TYR A 178 5.15 -7.28 -12.35
C TYR A 178 5.20 -7.83 -10.94
N ILE A 179 4.30 -8.76 -10.62
CA ILE A 179 4.37 -9.51 -9.35
C ILE A 179 5.55 -10.47 -9.36
N ASP A 180 5.88 -11.06 -10.50
CA ASP A 180 7.07 -11.90 -10.66
C ASP A 180 8.36 -11.07 -10.56
N ASP A 181 8.41 -9.89 -11.18
CA ASP A 181 9.50 -8.92 -11.00
C ASP A 181 9.70 -8.55 -9.52
N LEU A 182 8.60 -8.35 -8.76
CA LEU A 182 8.63 -8.04 -7.33
C LEU A 182 9.22 -9.20 -6.53
N LYS A 183 8.79 -10.43 -6.79
CA LYS A 183 9.28 -11.65 -6.12
C LYS A 183 10.71 -12.02 -6.52
N GLY A 184 11.12 -11.72 -7.73
CA GLY A 184 12.45 -12.01 -8.28
C GLY A 184 13.54 -11.03 -7.88
N THR A 185 13.21 -10.02 -7.05
CA THR A 185 14.16 -8.99 -6.58
C THR A 185 14.86 -9.33 -5.27
N ALA A 186 14.83 -10.59 -4.86
CA ALA A 186 15.54 -11.09 -3.68
C ALA A 186 17.03 -11.21 -3.92
#